data_9ff71ef5a9810b9abd29134355c4fc0e
#
_entry.id   9ff71ef5a9810b9abd29134355c4fc0e
#
_cell.length_a   1.000
_cell.length_b   1.000
_cell.length_c   1.000
_cell.angle_alpha   90.00
_cell.angle_beta   90.00
_cell.angle_gamma   90.00
#
_symmetry.space_group_name_H-M   'P 1'
#
loop_
_entity.id
_entity.type
_entity.pdbx_description
1 polymer ?
#
loop_
_entity_poly.entity_id
_entity_poly.type
_entity_poly.pdbx_seq_one_letter_code
_entity_poly.pdbx_strand_id
1 'polypeptide(L)'
;DALAAKGKADLYEATVVAMRNTIQGYKDDYIIPNHAVLDELAEEYSHKEAGEQLKRARKRVRDMVKNGNAGACDYAEANRRAFAIHFAVDAFNGKVDSALAKVKHDNYGKIKQEILDAFAMVNHNGMPFRNARINQEYLEARLEELKWAVATHELRQIEREEQRAIREQMREEEKARREIEKAIKEAEKEERMLQKAMETARKELASAHGEQRAEYEAQLAELESKLTEAESRGQRAISMAQQTRRGHVYVISNIGSFGENVFKIGMTRRLEPADRVKELGDASVPFDFDVHAMIYSDDAPALEKALHRRFDEASVNKVNPRKEFFNLNVAEIRQAVEQQGMNEIHWTMKAEAAEYRES
;
A
#
# COMPACT_ATOMS: atom_id res chain seq x y z
N ASP A 1 -20.34 -39.62 -40.13
CA ASP A 1 -20.66 -40.70 -39.19
C ASP A 1 -19.51 -41.14 -38.26
N ALA A 2 -18.30 -41.32 -38.76
CA ALA A 2 -17.14 -41.74 -37.95
C ALA A 2 -16.74 -40.77 -36.87
N LEU A 3 -16.78 -39.47 -37.13
CA LEU A 3 -16.50 -38.39 -36.14
C LEU A 3 -17.55 -38.32 -35.02
N ALA A 4 -18.84 -38.52 -35.37
CA ALA A 4 -19.92 -38.57 -34.40
C ALA A 4 -19.88 -39.85 -33.53
N ALA A 5 -19.48 -40.98 -34.13
CA ALA A 5 -19.26 -42.22 -33.40
C ALA A 5 -18.07 -42.13 -32.45
N LYS A 6 -16.96 -41.49 -32.86
CA LYS A 6 -15.81 -41.22 -32.00
C LYS A 6 -16.17 -40.30 -30.82
N GLY A 7 -16.89 -39.19 -31.04
CA GLY A 7 -17.33 -38.32 -29.97
C GLY A 7 -18.26 -39.00 -28.95
N LYS A 8 -19.11 -39.95 -29.39
CA LYS A 8 -19.92 -40.76 -28.48
C LYS A 8 -19.06 -41.77 -27.70
N ALA A 9 -18.05 -42.36 -28.33
CA ALA A 9 -17.14 -43.29 -27.66
C ALA A 9 -16.32 -42.56 -26.59
N ASP A 10 -15.78 -41.39 -26.91
CA ASP A 10 -15.03 -40.56 -25.96
C ASP A 10 -15.90 -40.10 -24.77
N LEU A 11 -17.19 -39.78 -25.03
CA LEU A 11 -18.15 -39.44 -23.98
C LEU A 11 -18.47 -40.67 -23.07
N TYR A 12 -18.65 -41.86 -23.66
CA TYR A 12 -18.89 -43.09 -22.89
C TYR A 12 -17.65 -43.46 -22.07
N GLU A 13 -16.45 -43.33 -22.63
CA GLU A 13 -15.23 -43.61 -21.91
C GLU A 13 -15.04 -42.63 -20.72
N ALA A 14 -15.26 -41.32 -20.92
CA ALA A 14 -15.25 -40.32 -19.85
C ALA A 14 -16.33 -40.65 -18.78
N THR A 15 -17.52 -41.10 -19.18
CA THR A 15 -18.59 -41.48 -18.26
C THR A 15 -18.22 -42.74 -17.45
N VAL A 16 -17.62 -43.75 -18.09
CA VAL A 16 -17.14 -44.95 -17.40
C VAL A 16 -16.02 -44.63 -16.43
N VAL A 17 -15.10 -43.74 -16.78
CA VAL A 17 -14.04 -43.26 -15.88
C VAL A 17 -14.67 -42.53 -14.70
N ALA A 18 -15.61 -41.62 -14.92
CA ALA A 18 -16.32 -40.91 -13.87
C ALA A 18 -17.11 -41.86 -12.95
N MET A 19 -17.83 -42.84 -13.51
CA MET A 19 -18.51 -43.87 -12.73
C MET A 19 -17.54 -44.74 -11.94
N ARG A 20 -16.41 -45.15 -12.52
CA ARG A 20 -15.37 -45.90 -11.82
C ARG A 20 -14.78 -45.10 -10.67
N ASN A 21 -14.48 -43.82 -10.90
CA ASN A 21 -14.02 -42.91 -9.85
C ASN A 21 -15.07 -42.72 -8.76
N THR A 22 -16.35 -42.66 -9.10
CA THR A 22 -17.45 -42.60 -8.14
C THR A 22 -17.61 -43.92 -7.37
N ILE A 23 -17.51 -45.09 -8.03
CA ILE A 23 -17.66 -46.41 -7.43
C ILE A 23 -16.45 -46.79 -6.56
N GLN A 24 -15.24 -46.49 -7.03
CA GLN A 24 -14.01 -46.71 -6.24
C GLN A 24 -13.81 -45.64 -5.16
N GLY A 25 -14.67 -44.58 -5.21
CA GLY A 25 -14.49 -43.34 -4.51
C GLY A 25 -13.24 -42.61 -5.00
N TYR A 26 -13.30 -41.31 -5.07
CA TYR A 26 -12.07 -40.54 -5.09
C TYR A 26 -11.28 -40.72 -3.78
N LYS A 27 -11.62 -41.78 -3.02
CA LYS A 27 -11.26 -42.01 -1.62
C LYS A 27 -11.58 -40.76 -0.81
N ASP A 28 -10.88 -40.58 0.31
CA ASP A 28 -11.03 -39.36 1.13
C ASP A 28 -10.54 -38.10 0.43
N ASP A 29 -9.77 -38.25 -0.66
CA ASP A 29 -9.22 -37.09 -1.40
C ASP A 29 -10.30 -36.20 -2.06
N TYR A 30 -11.48 -36.77 -2.40
CA TYR A 30 -12.60 -36.01 -2.98
C TYR A 30 -13.31 -35.11 -1.96
N ILE A 31 -13.40 -35.55 -0.70
CA ILE A 31 -14.07 -34.80 0.37
C ILE A 31 -13.09 -33.97 1.20
N ILE A 32 -11.78 -34.12 0.96
CA ILE A 32 -10.77 -33.33 1.61
C ILE A 32 -10.80 -31.92 1.01
N PRO A 33 -10.92 -30.87 1.84
CA PRO A 33 -10.90 -29.49 1.37
C PRO A 33 -9.65 -29.22 0.54
N ASN A 34 -9.84 -28.88 -0.73
CA ASN A 34 -8.75 -28.56 -1.64
C ASN A 34 -8.83 -27.08 -2.07
N HIS A 35 -8.22 -26.22 -1.29
CA HIS A 35 -8.15 -24.79 -1.57
C HIS A 35 -6.76 -24.40 -1.99
N ALA A 36 -6.48 -24.48 -3.26
CA ALA A 36 -5.21 -24.02 -3.85
C ALA A 36 -4.84 -22.60 -3.40
N VAL A 37 -5.82 -21.68 -3.39
CA VAL A 37 -5.59 -20.28 -3.00
C VAL A 37 -5.10 -20.12 -1.55
N LEU A 38 -5.69 -20.86 -0.61
CA LEU A 38 -5.25 -20.81 0.79
C LEU A 38 -3.97 -21.62 1.04
N ASP A 39 -3.73 -22.67 0.28
CA ASP A 39 -2.49 -23.43 0.33
C ASP A 39 -1.32 -22.61 -0.22
N GLU A 40 -1.52 -21.90 -1.35
CA GLU A 40 -0.54 -20.98 -1.90
C GLU A 40 -0.23 -19.83 -0.91
N LEU A 41 -1.27 -19.27 -0.29
CA LEU A 41 -1.13 -18.22 0.71
C LEU A 41 -0.34 -18.72 1.94
N ALA A 42 -0.62 -19.93 2.43
CA ALA A 42 0.07 -20.52 3.57
C ALA A 42 1.53 -20.84 3.25
N GLU A 43 1.85 -21.22 2.03
CA GLU A 43 3.22 -21.49 1.60
C GLU A 43 4.01 -20.20 1.41
N GLU A 44 3.42 -19.17 0.76
CA GLU A 44 4.00 -17.84 0.58
C GLU A 44 4.43 -17.21 1.93
N TYR A 45 3.61 -17.42 2.96
CA TYR A 45 3.84 -16.88 4.31
C TYR A 45 4.33 -17.91 5.33
N SER A 46 4.82 -19.06 4.88
CA SER A 46 5.28 -20.14 5.78
C SER A 46 6.42 -19.76 6.69
N HIS A 47 7.15 -18.69 6.38
CA HIS A 47 8.21 -18.11 7.20
C HIS A 47 7.69 -17.18 8.32
N LYS A 48 6.40 -16.88 8.37
CA LYS A 48 5.75 -16.06 9.40
C LYS A 48 4.74 -16.88 10.18
N GLU A 49 4.55 -16.52 11.45
CA GLU A 49 3.68 -17.25 12.38
C GLU A 49 2.27 -17.48 11.83
N ALA A 50 1.65 -16.46 11.22
CA ALA A 50 0.30 -16.61 10.68
C ALA A 50 0.21 -17.63 9.53
N GLY A 51 1.21 -17.66 8.63
CA GLY A 51 1.28 -18.63 7.55
C GLY A 51 1.52 -20.05 8.04
N GLU A 52 2.42 -20.23 9.04
CA GLU A 52 2.62 -21.54 9.69
C GLU A 52 1.34 -22.03 10.36
N GLN A 53 0.64 -21.18 11.09
CA GLN A 53 -0.61 -21.53 11.76
C GLN A 53 -1.71 -21.87 10.74
N LEU A 54 -1.81 -21.13 9.63
CA LEU A 54 -2.71 -21.47 8.54
C LEU A 54 -2.40 -22.87 7.98
N LYS A 55 -1.15 -23.19 7.72
CA LYS A 55 -0.69 -24.50 7.26
C LYS A 55 -1.06 -25.62 8.24
N ARG A 56 -0.89 -25.37 9.55
CA ARG A 56 -1.30 -26.31 10.61
C ARG A 56 -2.81 -26.50 10.68
N ALA A 57 -3.58 -25.42 10.62
CA ALA A 57 -5.04 -25.47 10.64
C ALA A 57 -5.58 -26.26 9.44
N ARG A 58 -5.05 -26.01 8.22
CA ARG A 58 -5.43 -26.77 7.02
C ARG A 58 -5.06 -28.24 7.11
N LYS A 59 -3.89 -28.57 7.65
CA LYS A 59 -3.52 -29.97 7.92
C LYS A 59 -4.49 -30.63 8.90
N ARG A 60 -4.83 -29.96 10.01
CA ARG A 60 -5.81 -30.46 11.00
C ARG A 60 -7.15 -30.79 10.35
N VAL A 61 -7.67 -29.89 9.53
CA VAL A 61 -8.94 -30.09 8.79
C VAL A 61 -8.87 -31.33 7.90
N ARG A 62 -7.80 -31.51 7.13
CA ARG A 62 -7.58 -32.70 6.28
C ARG A 62 -7.46 -33.98 7.11
N ASP A 63 -6.70 -33.95 8.20
CA ASP A 63 -6.52 -35.11 9.08
C ASP A 63 -7.82 -35.51 9.76
N MET A 64 -8.68 -34.54 10.13
CA MET A 64 -10.02 -34.86 10.70
C MET A 64 -10.93 -35.58 9.71
N VAL A 65 -10.92 -35.19 8.43
CA VAL A 65 -11.67 -35.90 7.37
C VAL A 65 -11.09 -37.28 7.18
N LYS A 66 -9.77 -37.44 7.03
CA LYS A 66 -9.10 -38.75 6.85
C LYS A 66 -9.35 -39.72 7.97
N ASN A 67 -9.44 -39.23 9.21
CA ASN A 67 -9.65 -40.04 10.41
C ASN A 67 -11.17 -40.29 10.71
N GLY A 68 -12.08 -39.79 9.86
CA GLY A 68 -13.52 -39.93 10.08
C GLY A 68 -14.08 -39.07 11.22
N ASN A 69 -13.33 -38.06 11.69
CA ASN A 69 -13.73 -37.21 12.82
C ASN A 69 -14.51 -35.95 12.40
N ALA A 70 -14.71 -35.72 11.09
CA ALA A 70 -15.39 -34.54 10.57
C ALA A 70 -16.92 -34.62 10.76
N GLY A 71 -17.52 -35.80 10.80
CA GLY A 71 -18.97 -35.97 10.93
C GLY A 71 -19.36 -37.23 11.69
N ALA A 72 -20.62 -37.34 11.99
CA ALA A 72 -21.21 -38.50 12.66
C ALA A 72 -22.57 -38.85 12.06
N CYS A 73 -23.00 -40.10 12.24
CA CYS A 73 -24.28 -40.60 11.77
C CYS A 73 -24.72 -41.78 12.60
N ASP A 74 -26.03 -41.97 12.81
CA ASP A 74 -26.61 -43.00 13.67
C ASP A 74 -27.03 -44.28 12.89
N TYR A 75 -26.51 -44.52 11.67
CA TYR A 75 -26.66 -45.77 10.97
C TYR A 75 -25.85 -46.89 11.65
N ALA A 76 -26.51 -48.06 11.89
CA ALA A 76 -25.84 -49.23 12.45
C ALA A 76 -24.86 -49.88 11.44
N GLU A 77 -25.26 -49.91 10.16
CA GLU A 77 -24.45 -50.49 9.09
C GLU A 77 -23.28 -49.57 8.71
N ALA A 78 -22.07 -50.09 8.76
CA ALA A 78 -20.84 -49.33 8.57
C ALA A 78 -20.76 -48.58 7.23
N ASN A 79 -21.14 -49.26 6.13
CA ASN A 79 -21.11 -48.66 4.78
C ASN A 79 -22.09 -47.50 4.67
N ARG A 80 -23.36 -47.69 5.12
CA ARG A 80 -24.36 -46.61 5.09
C ARG A 80 -23.96 -45.45 5.95
N ARG A 81 -23.37 -45.72 7.11
CA ARG A 81 -22.83 -44.68 7.99
C ARG A 81 -21.74 -43.88 7.32
N ALA A 82 -20.77 -44.57 6.67
CA ALA A 82 -19.68 -43.90 5.97
C ALA A 82 -20.21 -43.00 4.83
N PHE A 83 -21.10 -43.52 3.96
CA PHE A 83 -21.66 -42.70 2.87
C PHE A 83 -22.49 -41.51 3.36
N ALA A 84 -23.25 -41.66 4.45
CA ALA A 84 -24.03 -40.58 5.02
C ALA A 84 -23.13 -39.49 5.61
N ILE A 85 -22.03 -39.87 6.28
CA ILE A 85 -21.01 -38.92 6.78
C ILE A 85 -20.32 -38.24 5.60
N HIS A 86 -19.86 -38.96 4.59
CA HIS A 86 -19.20 -38.41 3.41
C HIS A 86 -20.10 -37.41 2.70
N PHE A 87 -21.39 -37.73 2.51
CA PHE A 87 -22.34 -36.78 1.91
C PHE A 87 -22.51 -35.51 2.71
N ALA A 88 -22.61 -35.58 4.05
CA ALA A 88 -22.71 -34.43 4.91
C ALA A 88 -21.44 -33.61 4.88
N VAL A 89 -20.23 -34.23 4.94
CA VAL A 89 -18.93 -33.57 4.90
C VAL A 89 -18.70 -32.88 3.56
N ASP A 90 -19.03 -33.55 2.44
CA ASP A 90 -18.92 -32.96 1.10
C ASP A 90 -19.82 -31.71 0.95
N ALA A 91 -21.10 -31.85 1.35
CA ALA A 91 -22.04 -30.72 1.30
C ALA A 91 -21.59 -29.52 2.16
N PHE A 92 -21.01 -29.79 3.33
CA PHE A 92 -20.48 -28.75 4.21
C PHE A 92 -19.22 -28.14 3.62
N ASN A 93 -18.25 -28.95 3.23
CA ASN A 93 -16.98 -28.47 2.67
C ASN A 93 -17.20 -27.66 1.40
N GLY A 94 -18.04 -28.09 0.47
CA GLY A 94 -18.33 -27.33 -0.74
C GLY A 94 -18.85 -25.92 -0.48
N LYS A 95 -19.69 -25.73 0.57
CA LYS A 95 -20.16 -24.41 1.00
C LYS A 95 -19.06 -23.60 1.67
N VAL A 96 -18.38 -24.20 2.64
CA VAL A 96 -17.31 -23.54 3.40
C VAL A 96 -16.16 -23.17 2.51
N ASP A 97 -15.78 -24.04 1.60
CA ASP A 97 -14.70 -23.83 0.65
C ASP A 97 -15.02 -22.66 -0.28
N SER A 98 -16.25 -22.58 -0.78
CA SER A 98 -16.70 -21.44 -1.56
C SER A 98 -16.70 -20.13 -0.77
N ALA A 99 -16.97 -20.19 0.53
CA ALA A 99 -16.88 -19.01 1.41
C ALA A 99 -15.42 -18.63 1.68
N LEU A 100 -14.55 -19.58 1.99
CA LEU A 100 -13.13 -19.36 2.25
C LEU A 100 -12.37 -18.83 1.04
N ALA A 101 -12.77 -19.19 -0.18
CA ALA A 101 -12.19 -18.61 -1.40
C ALA A 101 -12.41 -17.10 -1.55
N LYS A 102 -13.38 -16.54 -0.82
CA LYS A 102 -13.69 -15.10 -0.81
C LYS A 102 -13.05 -14.33 0.35
N VAL A 103 -12.23 -14.99 1.15
CA VAL A 103 -11.59 -14.39 2.32
C VAL A 103 -10.68 -13.22 1.92
N LYS A 104 -10.81 -12.13 2.67
CA LYS A 104 -9.99 -10.94 2.60
C LYS A 104 -9.63 -10.50 4.02
N HIS A 105 -8.76 -9.52 4.12
CA HIS A 105 -8.32 -8.96 5.41
C HIS A 105 -9.44 -8.33 6.24
N ASP A 106 -10.56 -7.94 5.63
CA ASP A 106 -11.62 -7.12 6.23
C ASP A 106 -12.99 -7.81 6.36
N ASN A 107 -13.13 -9.09 5.96
CA ASN A 107 -14.43 -9.74 5.85
C ASN A 107 -14.64 -10.96 6.77
N TYR A 108 -13.84 -11.09 7.84
CA TYR A 108 -13.90 -12.19 8.79
C TYR A 108 -15.33 -12.50 9.30
N GLY A 109 -16.03 -11.49 9.79
CA GLY A 109 -17.36 -11.65 10.37
C GLY A 109 -18.39 -12.23 9.39
N LYS A 110 -18.37 -11.76 8.15
CA LYS A 110 -19.24 -12.22 7.07
C LYS A 110 -18.97 -13.68 6.75
N ILE A 111 -17.71 -14.04 6.52
CA ILE A 111 -17.32 -15.41 6.17
C ILE A 111 -17.60 -16.38 7.33
N LYS A 112 -17.34 -15.95 8.57
CA LYS A 112 -17.69 -16.71 9.75
C LYS A 112 -19.18 -17.05 9.79
N GLN A 113 -20.05 -16.08 9.52
CA GLN A 113 -21.49 -16.31 9.49
C GLN A 113 -21.90 -17.29 8.38
N GLU A 114 -21.32 -17.16 7.17
CA GLU A 114 -21.57 -18.11 6.06
C GLU A 114 -21.18 -19.55 6.46
N ILE A 115 -20.11 -19.75 7.22
CA ILE A 115 -19.70 -21.07 7.73
C ILE A 115 -20.68 -21.59 8.78
N LEU A 116 -21.12 -20.75 9.72
CA LEU A 116 -22.10 -21.12 10.74
C LEU A 116 -23.46 -21.48 10.13
N ASP A 117 -23.89 -20.73 9.12
CA ASP A 117 -25.14 -21.01 8.40
C ASP A 117 -25.04 -22.33 7.61
N ALA A 118 -23.89 -22.59 6.98
CA ALA A 118 -23.63 -23.88 6.30
C ALA A 118 -23.68 -25.05 7.29
N PHE A 119 -23.10 -24.91 8.47
CA PHE A 119 -23.15 -25.92 9.52
C PHE A 119 -24.58 -26.20 10.00
N ALA A 120 -25.35 -25.17 10.31
CA ALA A 120 -26.73 -25.30 10.73
C ALA A 120 -27.59 -25.97 9.65
N MET A 121 -27.43 -25.52 8.39
CA MET A 121 -28.21 -26.06 7.26
C MET A 121 -27.89 -27.50 6.98
N VAL A 122 -26.61 -27.91 6.94
CA VAL A 122 -26.21 -29.30 6.66
C VAL A 122 -26.69 -30.22 7.78
N ASN A 123 -26.55 -29.82 9.04
CA ASN A 123 -27.01 -30.61 10.17
C ASN A 123 -28.53 -30.72 10.21
N HIS A 124 -29.27 -29.67 9.87
CA HIS A 124 -30.73 -29.73 9.74
C HIS A 124 -31.16 -30.71 8.63
N ASN A 125 -30.55 -30.60 7.45
CA ASN A 125 -30.87 -31.46 6.31
C ASN A 125 -30.42 -32.91 6.52
N GLY A 126 -29.47 -33.18 7.39
CA GLY A 126 -28.99 -34.51 7.74
C GLY A 126 -29.87 -35.28 8.70
N MET A 127 -30.83 -34.61 9.40
CA MET A 127 -31.74 -35.30 10.37
C MET A 127 -32.50 -36.47 9.78
N PRO A 128 -33.13 -36.39 8.58
CA PRO A 128 -33.82 -37.55 7.98
C PRO A 128 -32.89 -38.71 7.63
N PHE A 129 -31.59 -38.48 7.49
CA PHE A 129 -30.58 -39.46 7.15
C PHE A 129 -29.87 -40.01 8.40
N ARG A 130 -30.69 -40.46 9.40
CA ARG A 130 -30.19 -40.95 10.68
C ARG A 130 -29.21 -39.98 11.36
N ASN A 131 -29.59 -38.71 11.44
CA ASN A 131 -28.80 -37.63 12.04
C ASN A 131 -27.39 -37.55 11.47
N ALA A 132 -27.21 -37.67 10.16
CA ALA A 132 -25.95 -37.40 9.51
C ALA A 132 -25.60 -35.93 9.77
N ARG A 133 -24.50 -35.68 10.44
CA ARG A 133 -24.13 -34.35 10.93
C ARG A 133 -22.64 -34.07 10.91
N ILE A 134 -22.31 -32.84 10.83
CA ILE A 134 -20.97 -32.33 11.03
C ILE A 134 -20.68 -32.17 12.54
N ASN A 135 -19.52 -32.61 12.98
CA ASN A 135 -19.13 -32.53 14.36
C ASN A 135 -18.72 -31.06 14.71
N GLN A 136 -19.02 -30.67 15.95
CA GLN A 136 -18.67 -29.33 16.46
C GLN A 136 -17.16 -29.06 16.38
N GLU A 137 -16.33 -30.04 16.69
CA GLU A 137 -14.87 -29.93 16.61
C GLU A 137 -14.37 -29.65 15.18
N TYR A 138 -15.07 -30.19 14.17
CA TYR A 138 -14.73 -29.91 12.77
C TYR A 138 -15.14 -28.51 12.36
N LEU A 139 -16.29 -28.02 12.82
CA LEU A 139 -16.67 -26.61 12.66
C LEU A 139 -15.61 -25.68 13.25
N GLU A 140 -15.14 -25.97 14.48
CA GLU A 140 -14.10 -25.17 15.15
C GLU A 140 -12.78 -25.19 14.37
N ALA A 141 -12.39 -26.34 13.81
CA ALA A 141 -11.21 -26.43 12.95
C ALA A 141 -11.35 -25.57 11.68
N ARG A 142 -12.53 -25.50 11.07
CA ARG A 142 -12.81 -24.64 9.89
C ARG A 142 -12.84 -23.16 10.26
N LEU A 143 -13.31 -22.79 11.46
CA LEU A 143 -13.25 -21.42 11.97
C LEU A 143 -11.82 -20.99 12.31
N GLU A 144 -11.00 -21.91 12.81
CA GLU A 144 -9.57 -21.69 13.04
C GLU A 144 -8.84 -21.45 11.72
N GLU A 145 -9.14 -22.24 10.68
CA GLU A 145 -8.63 -22.04 9.33
C GLU A 145 -8.99 -20.63 8.80
N LEU A 146 -10.24 -20.20 8.96
CA LEU A 146 -10.69 -18.85 8.60
C LEU A 146 -9.89 -17.76 9.33
N LYS A 147 -9.70 -17.92 10.66
CA LYS A 147 -8.95 -16.96 11.48
C LYS A 147 -7.55 -16.74 10.92
N TRP A 148 -6.83 -17.81 10.67
CA TRP A 148 -5.46 -17.72 10.18
C TRP A 148 -5.36 -17.30 8.72
N ALA A 149 -6.37 -17.63 7.89
CA ALA A 149 -6.46 -17.14 6.52
C ALA A 149 -6.60 -15.60 6.50
N VAL A 150 -7.48 -15.02 7.33
CA VAL A 150 -7.64 -13.56 7.45
C VAL A 150 -6.34 -12.91 7.94
N ALA A 151 -5.72 -13.45 9.00
CA ALA A 151 -4.46 -12.91 9.55
C ALA A 151 -3.34 -12.92 8.50
N THR A 152 -3.26 -13.96 7.66
CA THR A 152 -2.27 -14.03 6.58
C THR A 152 -2.57 -13.04 5.46
N HIS A 153 -3.84 -12.81 5.14
CA HIS A 153 -4.25 -11.77 4.19
C HIS A 153 -3.95 -10.34 4.70
N GLU A 154 -4.10 -10.10 6.02
CA GLU A 154 -3.69 -8.84 6.64
C GLU A 154 -2.19 -8.59 6.49
N LEU A 155 -1.35 -9.59 6.78
CA LEU A 155 0.10 -9.50 6.56
C LEU A 155 0.43 -9.17 5.10
N ARG A 156 -0.20 -9.86 4.16
CA ARG A 156 -0.02 -9.61 2.74
C ARG A 156 -0.40 -8.18 2.35
N GLN A 157 -1.46 -7.65 2.94
CA GLN A 157 -1.88 -6.27 2.70
C GLN A 157 -0.85 -5.27 3.24
N ILE A 158 -0.37 -5.48 4.46
CA ILE A 158 0.66 -4.65 5.08
C ILE A 158 1.92 -4.64 4.22
N GLU A 159 2.42 -5.79 3.81
CA GLU A 159 3.63 -5.89 2.97
C GLU A 159 3.47 -5.21 1.61
N ARG A 160 2.30 -5.34 0.98
CA ARG A 160 2.01 -4.64 -0.29
C ARG A 160 2.01 -3.12 -0.13
N GLU A 161 1.45 -2.62 0.97
CA GLU A 161 1.48 -1.20 1.28
C GLU A 161 2.89 -0.72 1.56
N GLU A 162 3.70 -1.52 2.28
CA GLU A 162 5.11 -1.25 2.49
C GLU A 162 5.91 -1.14 1.20
N GLN A 163 5.72 -2.09 0.30
CA GLN A 163 6.39 -2.06 -1.00
C GLN A 163 5.94 -0.89 -1.88
N ARG A 164 4.66 -0.49 -1.78
CA ARG A 164 4.16 0.70 -2.49
C ARG A 164 4.80 1.97 -1.95
N ALA A 165 4.85 2.13 -0.62
CA ALA A 165 5.47 3.28 0.02
C ALA A 165 6.96 3.40 -0.31
N ILE A 166 7.71 2.29 -0.25
CA ILE A 166 9.13 2.26 -0.64
C ILE A 166 9.30 2.66 -2.10
N ARG A 167 8.48 2.15 -3.01
CA ARG A 167 8.54 2.52 -4.45
C ARG A 167 8.21 3.99 -4.68
N GLU A 168 7.24 4.53 -3.96
CA GLU A 168 6.87 5.93 -4.04
C GLU A 168 8.01 6.82 -3.54
N GLN A 169 8.61 6.47 -2.40
CA GLN A 169 9.78 7.17 -1.87
C GLN A 169 10.96 7.12 -2.85
N MET A 170 11.28 5.97 -3.43
CA MET A 170 12.35 5.84 -4.41
C MET A 170 12.09 6.69 -5.67
N ARG A 171 10.85 6.74 -6.14
CA ARG A 171 10.47 7.61 -7.28
C ARG A 171 10.65 9.08 -6.95
N GLU A 172 10.28 9.49 -5.76
CA GLU A 172 10.42 10.87 -5.31
C GLU A 172 11.90 11.27 -5.18
N GLU A 173 12.72 10.41 -4.59
CA GLU A 173 14.16 10.62 -4.51
C GLU A 173 14.81 10.67 -5.90
N GLU A 174 14.38 9.83 -6.83
CA GLU A 174 14.88 9.84 -8.19
C GLU A 174 14.49 11.13 -8.94
N LYS A 175 13.23 11.60 -8.76
CA LYS A 175 12.81 12.90 -9.31
C LYS A 175 13.64 14.04 -8.75
N ALA A 176 13.79 14.12 -7.43
CA ALA A 176 14.59 15.14 -6.78
C ALA A 176 16.05 15.13 -7.30
N ARG A 177 16.65 13.95 -7.44
CA ARG A 177 18.00 13.82 -8.00
C ARG A 177 18.08 14.33 -9.45
N ARG A 178 17.12 13.98 -10.30
CA ARG A 178 17.07 14.45 -11.70
C ARG A 178 16.90 15.95 -11.80
N GLU A 179 16.07 16.55 -10.95
CA GLU A 179 15.88 18.01 -10.87
C GLU A 179 17.19 18.71 -10.48
N ILE A 180 17.87 18.20 -9.45
CA ILE A 180 19.16 18.72 -9.01
C ILE A 180 20.23 18.62 -10.14
N GLU A 181 20.35 17.45 -10.78
CA GLU A 181 21.30 17.25 -11.89
C GLU A 181 20.99 18.18 -13.08
N LYS A 182 19.72 18.42 -13.37
CA LYS A 182 19.29 19.34 -14.41
C LYS A 182 19.65 20.77 -14.06
N ALA A 183 19.36 21.20 -12.81
CA ALA A 183 19.69 22.53 -12.34
C ALA A 183 21.20 22.82 -12.36
N ILE A 184 22.04 21.84 -11.97
CA ILE A 184 23.49 21.97 -12.06
C ILE A 184 23.93 22.17 -13.53
N LYS A 185 23.44 21.36 -14.46
CA LYS A 185 23.78 21.48 -15.90
C LYS A 185 23.31 22.81 -16.51
N GLU A 186 22.14 23.27 -16.12
CA GLU A 186 21.61 24.56 -16.56
C GLU A 186 22.45 25.73 -16.03
N ALA A 187 22.80 25.71 -14.73
CA ALA A 187 23.69 26.72 -14.13
C ALA A 187 25.06 26.76 -14.80
N GLU A 188 25.73 25.61 -15.00
CA GLU A 188 27.00 25.52 -15.70
C GLU A 188 26.94 26.07 -17.14
N LYS A 189 25.83 25.80 -17.83
CA LYS A 189 25.63 26.32 -19.20
C LYS A 189 25.46 27.84 -19.20
N GLU A 190 24.64 28.33 -18.26
CA GLU A 190 24.40 29.76 -18.10
C GLU A 190 25.72 30.54 -17.73
N GLU A 191 26.48 30.01 -16.76
CA GLU A 191 27.79 30.52 -16.41
C GLU A 191 28.73 30.64 -17.60
N ARG A 192 28.85 29.59 -18.42
CA ARG A 192 29.69 29.59 -19.64
C ARG A 192 29.21 30.61 -20.67
N MET A 193 27.90 30.81 -20.80
CA MET A 193 27.34 31.80 -21.73
C MET A 193 27.60 33.23 -21.22
N LEU A 194 27.40 33.49 -19.94
CA LEU A 194 27.67 34.80 -19.31
C LEU A 194 29.16 35.15 -19.37
N GLN A 195 30.05 34.19 -19.09
CA GLN A 195 31.51 34.42 -19.19
C GLN A 195 31.93 34.82 -20.61
N LYS A 196 31.37 34.14 -21.65
CA LYS A 196 31.62 34.48 -23.06
C LYS A 196 31.09 35.89 -23.41
N ALA A 197 29.88 36.21 -22.93
CA ALA A 197 29.29 37.54 -23.15
C ALA A 197 30.14 38.65 -22.49
N MET A 198 30.64 38.43 -21.27
CA MET A 198 31.51 39.31 -20.56
C MET A 198 32.87 39.50 -21.29
N GLU A 199 33.45 38.43 -21.81
CA GLU A 199 34.69 38.51 -22.61
C GLU A 199 34.50 39.37 -23.88
N THR A 200 33.34 39.23 -24.54
CA THR A 200 32.97 40.03 -25.71
C THR A 200 32.78 41.49 -25.32
N ALA A 201 32.00 41.75 -24.27
CA ALA A 201 31.78 43.13 -23.79
C ALA A 201 33.08 43.82 -23.32
N ARG A 202 34.02 43.07 -22.71
CA ARG A 202 35.36 43.60 -22.35
C ARG A 202 36.20 43.97 -23.56
N LYS A 203 36.14 43.20 -24.65
CA LYS A 203 36.83 43.52 -25.92
C LYS A 203 36.26 44.76 -26.58
N GLU A 204 34.94 44.93 -26.56
CA GLU A 204 34.23 46.09 -27.10
C GLU A 204 34.50 47.34 -26.26
N LEU A 205 34.52 47.22 -24.92
CA LEU A 205 34.89 48.30 -24.00
C LEU A 205 36.32 48.81 -24.26
N ALA A 206 37.25 47.91 -24.59
CA ALA A 206 38.62 48.28 -24.84
C ALA A 206 38.79 49.15 -26.11
N SER A 207 37.85 49.08 -27.04
CA SER A 207 37.83 49.86 -28.30
C SER A 207 36.82 51.02 -28.28
N ALA A 208 36.00 51.17 -27.26
CA ALA A 208 34.94 52.17 -27.14
C ALA A 208 35.46 53.55 -26.66
N HIS A 209 34.81 54.62 -27.15
CA HIS A 209 35.12 56.00 -26.81
C HIS A 209 33.85 56.78 -26.42
N GLY A 210 33.96 57.75 -25.46
CA GLY A 210 32.83 58.59 -25.08
C GLY A 210 31.64 57.89 -24.42
N GLU A 211 30.43 58.17 -24.88
CA GLU A 211 29.18 57.63 -24.31
C GLU A 211 29.08 56.10 -24.44
N GLN A 212 29.61 55.51 -25.50
CA GLN A 212 29.63 54.06 -25.68
C GLN A 212 30.40 53.31 -24.60
N ARG A 213 31.38 53.94 -23.98
CA ARG A 213 32.14 53.34 -22.88
C ARG A 213 31.31 53.17 -21.62
N ALA A 214 30.48 54.15 -21.28
CA ALA A 214 29.59 54.08 -20.13
C ALA A 214 28.51 53.00 -20.32
N GLU A 215 28.06 52.82 -21.55
CA GLU A 215 27.07 51.77 -21.90
C GLU A 215 27.66 50.35 -21.73
N TYR A 216 28.89 50.11 -22.20
CA TYR A 216 29.56 48.82 -22.01
C TYR A 216 29.97 48.57 -20.56
N GLU A 217 30.32 49.58 -19.77
CA GLU A 217 30.57 49.47 -18.33
C GLU A 217 29.30 49.07 -17.58
N ALA A 218 28.14 49.64 -17.91
CA ALA A 218 26.85 49.27 -17.34
C ALA A 218 26.46 47.84 -17.72
N GLN A 219 26.66 47.43 -18.98
CA GLN A 219 26.41 46.07 -19.47
C GLN A 219 27.28 45.03 -18.79
N LEU A 220 28.56 45.33 -18.54
CA LEU A 220 29.45 44.45 -17.79
C LEU A 220 29.01 44.29 -16.35
N ALA A 221 28.58 45.33 -15.67
CA ALA A 221 28.09 45.28 -14.30
C ALA A 221 26.80 44.40 -14.20
N GLU A 222 25.91 44.52 -15.20
CA GLU A 222 24.71 43.64 -15.28
C GLU A 222 25.07 42.17 -15.49
N LEU A 223 26.02 41.86 -16.38
CA LEU A 223 26.51 40.52 -16.64
C LEU A 223 27.21 39.91 -15.42
N GLU A 224 28.01 40.73 -14.68
CA GLU A 224 28.66 40.29 -13.43
C GLU A 224 27.62 39.94 -12.33
N SER A 225 26.54 40.73 -12.21
CA SER A 225 25.45 40.43 -11.30
C SER A 225 24.76 39.11 -11.66
N LYS A 226 24.44 38.92 -12.94
CA LYS A 226 23.81 37.66 -13.43
C LYS A 226 24.72 36.43 -13.24
N LEU A 227 26.04 36.61 -13.43
CA LEU A 227 27.01 35.53 -13.22
C LEU A 227 27.03 35.11 -11.73
N THR A 228 27.07 36.09 -10.82
CA THR A 228 27.04 35.81 -9.37
C THR A 228 25.75 35.08 -8.94
N GLU A 229 24.63 35.44 -9.54
CA GLU A 229 23.36 34.74 -9.29
C GLU A 229 23.38 33.28 -9.84
N ALA A 230 23.91 33.08 -11.06
CA ALA A 230 24.03 31.75 -11.65
C ALA A 230 24.97 30.86 -10.84
N GLU A 231 26.14 31.35 -10.43
CA GLU A 231 27.09 30.68 -9.53
C GLU A 231 26.43 30.29 -8.20
N SER A 232 25.70 31.23 -7.58
CA SER A 232 24.97 30.96 -6.32
C SER A 232 23.90 29.88 -6.46
N ARG A 233 23.18 29.86 -7.59
CA ARG A 233 22.22 28.80 -7.91
C ARG A 233 22.91 27.45 -8.12
N GLY A 234 23.99 27.41 -8.87
CA GLY A 234 24.79 26.21 -9.10
C GLY A 234 25.36 25.64 -7.80
N GLN A 235 25.93 26.47 -6.94
CA GLN A 235 26.48 26.06 -5.64
C GLN A 235 25.38 25.50 -4.70
N ARG A 236 24.20 26.11 -4.67
CA ARG A 236 23.06 25.55 -3.91
C ARG A 236 22.66 24.17 -4.42
N ALA A 237 22.54 23.98 -5.73
CA ALA A 237 22.20 22.69 -6.32
C ALA A 237 23.27 21.62 -6.00
N ILE A 238 24.55 21.94 -6.11
CA ILE A 238 25.67 21.06 -5.76
C ILE A 238 25.64 20.68 -4.27
N SER A 239 25.42 21.67 -3.39
CA SER A 239 25.31 21.44 -1.94
C SER A 239 24.14 20.48 -1.61
N MET A 240 22.99 20.62 -2.25
CA MET A 240 21.86 19.72 -2.10
C MET A 240 22.16 18.31 -2.66
N ALA A 241 22.89 18.20 -3.75
CA ALA A 241 23.29 16.90 -4.31
C ALA A 241 24.22 16.13 -3.35
N GLN A 242 25.12 16.81 -2.67
CA GLN A 242 26.11 16.19 -1.77
C GLN A 242 25.52 15.77 -0.41
N GLN A 243 24.44 16.40 0.03
CA GLN A 243 23.88 16.20 1.35
C GLN A 243 22.57 15.41 1.30
N THR A 244 22.69 14.11 1.52
CA THR A 244 21.57 13.14 1.42
C THR A 244 20.49 13.31 2.49
N ARG A 245 20.67 14.12 3.52
CA ARG A 245 19.72 14.31 4.63
C ARG A 245 19.01 15.66 4.62
N ARG A 246 19.52 16.66 3.89
CA ARG A 246 18.91 17.98 3.79
C ARG A 246 17.62 17.95 2.99
N GLY A 247 16.65 18.72 3.44
CA GLY A 247 15.36 18.84 2.76
C GLY A 247 14.41 19.76 3.49
N HIS A 248 13.15 19.73 3.09
CA HIS A 248 12.09 20.51 3.72
C HIS A 248 11.02 19.57 4.29
N VAL A 249 10.60 19.81 5.52
CA VAL A 249 9.39 19.22 6.10
C VAL A 249 8.26 20.20 5.86
N TYR A 250 7.19 19.74 5.25
CA TYR A 250 6.00 20.54 4.97
C TYR A 250 4.85 20.14 5.92
N VAL A 251 4.08 21.16 6.32
CA VAL A 251 2.83 21.01 7.06
C VAL A 251 1.72 21.59 6.20
N ILE A 252 0.81 20.74 5.72
CA ILE A 252 -0.25 21.11 4.79
C ILE A 252 -1.60 20.60 5.27
N SER A 253 -2.68 21.28 4.89
CA SER A 253 -4.06 20.84 5.13
C SER A 253 -4.89 20.95 3.86
N ASN A 254 -6.03 20.25 3.85
CA ASN A 254 -7.04 20.37 2.81
C ASN A 254 -8.41 20.19 3.46
N ILE A 255 -9.00 21.32 3.86
CA ILE A 255 -10.26 21.34 4.61
C ILE A 255 -11.40 20.71 3.81
N GLY A 256 -11.46 20.98 2.51
CA GLY A 256 -12.52 20.46 1.64
C GLY A 256 -12.48 18.94 1.48
N SER A 257 -11.30 18.32 1.56
CA SER A 257 -11.14 16.88 1.37
C SER A 257 -11.12 16.09 2.69
N PHE A 258 -10.55 16.66 3.77
CA PHE A 258 -10.28 15.93 5.03
C PHE A 258 -10.93 16.56 6.26
N GLY A 259 -11.56 17.73 6.12
CA GLY A 259 -12.16 18.47 7.23
C GLY A 259 -11.15 19.37 7.97
N GLU A 260 -11.68 20.10 8.97
CA GLU A 260 -10.88 20.96 9.82
C GLU A 260 -9.94 20.18 10.74
N ASN A 261 -8.80 20.77 11.09
CA ASN A 261 -7.80 20.21 11.99
C ASN A 261 -7.11 18.91 11.53
N VAL A 262 -7.21 18.56 10.25
CA VAL A 262 -6.46 17.44 9.68
C VAL A 262 -5.28 17.96 8.87
N PHE A 263 -4.07 17.67 9.34
CA PHE A 263 -2.81 18.11 8.74
C PHE A 263 -2.00 16.91 8.24
N LYS A 264 -1.41 17.07 7.06
CA LYS A 264 -0.37 16.16 6.58
C LYS A 264 0.99 16.75 6.90
N ILE A 265 1.84 15.94 7.52
CA ILE A 265 3.24 16.25 7.78
C ILE A 265 4.08 15.28 6.95
N GLY A 266 4.91 15.81 6.05
CA GLY A 266 5.78 15.00 5.21
C GLY A 266 7.03 15.77 4.82
N MET A 267 7.98 15.11 4.16
CA MET A 267 9.20 15.76 3.70
C MET A 267 9.38 15.72 2.18
N THR A 268 10.20 16.60 1.69
CA THR A 268 10.69 16.61 0.32
C THR A 268 12.14 17.06 0.23
N ARG A 269 12.86 16.54 -0.76
CA ARG A 269 14.24 16.93 -1.05
C ARG A 269 14.36 17.66 -2.39
N ARG A 270 13.24 18.08 -2.94
CA ARG A 270 13.20 18.86 -4.18
C ARG A 270 13.78 20.25 -3.97
N LEU A 271 14.35 20.80 -5.04
CA LEU A 271 14.86 22.19 -5.06
C LEU A 271 13.71 23.17 -4.81
N GLU A 272 12.56 22.92 -5.42
CA GLU A 272 11.33 23.68 -5.20
C GLU A 272 10.32 22.84 -4.40
N PRO A 273 10.26 22.98 -3.08
CA PRO A 273 9.39 22.16 -2.23
C PRO A 273 7.90 22.34 -2.52
N ALA A 274 7.48 23.52 -3.02
CA ALA A 274 6.11 23.80 -3.39
C ALA A 274 5.59 22.90 -4.51
N ASP A 275 6.46 22.48 -5.45
CA ASP A 275 6.08 21.55 -6.53
C ASP A 275 5.63 20.21 -5.98
N ARG A 276 6.24 19.74 -4.88
CA ARG A 276 5.78 18.51 -4.21
C ARG A 276 4.39 18.65 -3.65
N VAL A 277 4.08 19.74 -3.00
CA VAL A 277 2.74 19.99 -2.43
C VAL A 277 1.70 20.06 -3.52
N LYS A 278 2.00 20.77 -4.63
CA LYS A 278 1.12 20.85 -5.80
C LYS A 278 0.84 19.47 -6.40
N GLU A 279 1.86 18.64 -6.64
CA GLU A 279 1.68 17.27 -7.13
C GLU A 279 0.81 16.40 -6.21
N LEU A 280 0.86 16.64 -4.89
CA LEU A 280 0.00 15.92 -3.94
C LEU A 280 -1.47 16.32 -4.08
N GLY A 281 -1.77 17.55 -4.45
CA GLY A 281 -3.09 18.06 -4.75
C GLY A 281 -3.63 17.54 -6.08
N ASP A 282 -2.85 17.64 -7.16
CA ASP A 282 -3.27 17.33 -8.54
C ASP A 282 -3.77 15.88 -8.73
N ALA A 283 -3.26 14.91 -7.99
CA ALA A 283 -3.43 13.50 -8.32
C ALA A 283 -4.55 12.76 -7.56
N SER A 284 -5.04 13.29 -6.42
CA SER A 284 -5.81 12.42 -5.50
C SER A 284 -6.91 13.11 -4.71
N VAL A 285 -7.01 14.42 -4.73
CA VAL A 285 -7.96 15.21 -3.94
C VAL A 285 -8.64 16.27 -4.80
N PRO A 286 -9.92 16.60 -4.51
CA PRO A 286 -10.71 17.54 -5.32
C PRO A 286 -10.31 19.02 -5.12
N PHE A 287 -9.50 19.35 -4.13
CA PHE A 287 -9.06 20.70 -3.80
C PHE A 287 -7.57 20.75 -3.53
N ASP A 288 -6.94 21.89 -3.77
CA ASP A 288 -5.54 22.12 -3.48
C ASP A 288 -5.23 22.10 -1.98
N PHE A 289 -3.96 21.79 -1.65
CA PHE A 289 -3.50 21.86 -0.27
C PHE A 289 -3.07 23.26 0.12
N ASP A 290 -3.52 23.71 1.29
CA ASP A 290 -2.99 24.90 1.97
C ASP A 290 -1.67 24.57 2.66
N VAL A 291 -0.64 25.42 2.45
CA VAL A 291 0.66 25.29 3.10
C VAL A 291 0.69 26.10 4.37
N HIS A 292 0.83 25.44 5.53
CA HIS A 292 0.96 26.09 6.83
C HIS A 292 2.41 26.41 7.20
N ALA A 293 3.33 25.50 6.87
CA ALA A 293 4.75 25.73 7.05
C ALA A 293 5.58 24.92 6.04
N MET A 294 6.73 25.50 5.66
CA MET A 294 7.78 24.85 4.90
C MET A 294 9.08 25.00 5.67
N ILE A 295 9.55 23.92 6.28
CA ILE A 295 10.60 23.91 7.29
C ILE A 295 11.86 23.32 6.68
N TYR A 296 12.87 24.15 6.43
CA TYR A 296 14.17 23.64 6.02
C TYR A 296 14.88 22.97 7.19
N SER A 297 15.47 21.80 6.95
CA SER A 297 16.24 21.07 7.96
C SER A 297 17.46 20.39 7.34
N ASP A 298 18.57 20.42 8.08
CA ASP A 298 19.79 19.68 7.71
C ASP A 298 19.61 18.16 7.84
N ASP A 299 18.62 17.71 8.63
CA ASP A 299 18.17 16.31 8.71
C ASP A 299 16.64 16.26 8.66
N ALA A 300 16.06 16.46 7.48
CA ALA A 300 14.62 16.46 7.27
C ALA A 300 13.98 15.10 7.61
N PRO A 301 14.58 13.95 7.29
CA PRO A 301 14.04 12.64 7.71
C PRO A 301 13.97 12.48 9.23
N ALA A 302 14.95 12.98 9.98
CA ALA A 302 14.95 12.91 11.44
C ALA A 302 13.86 13.82 12.04
N LEU A 303 13.69 15.02 11.51
CA LEU A 303 12.65 15.95 11.94
C LEU A 303 11.26 15.40 11.66
N GLU A 304 10.99 14.93 10.46
CA GLU A 304 9.72 14.29 10.09
C GLU A 304 9.38 13.12 11.03
N LYS A 305 10.33 12.21 11.23
CA LYS A 305 10.15 11.05 12.12
C LYS A 305 9.91 11.46 13.57
N ALA A 306 10.54 12.52 14.06
CA ALA A 306 10.34 13.06 15.41
C ALA A 306 8.92 13.62 15.57
N LEU A 307 8.42 14.38 14.58
CA LEU A 307 7.05 14.90 14.57
C LEU A 307 6.01 13.77 14.48
N HIS A 308 6.21 12.80 13.59
CA HIS A 308 5.32 11.65 13.47
C HIS A 308 5.23 10.85 14.77
N ARG A 309 6.35 10.60 15.44
CA ARG A 309 6.37 9.89 16.73
C ARG A 309 5.64 10.69 17.82
N ARG A 310 5.82 12.01 17.85
CA ARG A 310 5.16 12.86 18.83
C ARG A 310 3.65 12.86 18.66
N PHE A 311 3.17 12.82 17.42
CA PHE A 311 1.75 12.91 17.09
C PHE A 311 1.10 11.56 16.75
N ASP A 312 1.74 10.45 17.08
CA ASP A 312 1.24 9.11 16.79
C ASP A 312 -0.17 8.86 17.35
N GLU A 313 -0.44 9.35 18.56
CA GLU A 313 -1.78 9.28 19.18
C GLU A 313 -2.85 10.09 18.42
N ALA A 314 -2.46 11.13 17.71
CA ALA A 314 -3.33 11.98 16.91
C ALA A 314 -3.45 11.54 15.45
N SER A 315 -2.77 10.45 15.06
CA SER A 315 -2.85 9.89 13.70
C SER A 315 -4.30 9.53 13.34
N VAL A 316 -4.75 10.00 12.16
CA VAL A 316 -6.09 9.72 11.63
C VAL A 316 -6.24 8.25 11.27
N ASN A 317 -5.19 7.63 10.72
CA ASN A 317 -5.20 6.22 10.38
C ASN A 317 -4.38 5.40 11.37
N LYS A 318 -5.06 4.78 12.34
CA LYS A 318 -4.43 3.93 13.37
C LYS A 318 -3.94 2.59 12.87
N VAL A 319 -4.42 2.14 11.72
CA VAL A 319 -4.07 0.84 11.14
C VAL A 319 -2.82 0.98 10.27
N ASN A 320 -2.67 2.11 9.58
CA ASN A 320 -1.53 2.38 8.71
C ASN A 320 -0.82 3.67 9.14
N PRO A 321 0.23 3.59 9.96
CA PRO A 321 0.95 4.76 10.47
C PRO A 321 1.70 5.54 9.38
N ARG A 322 1.79 4.99 8.17
CA ARG A 322 2.39 5.67 6.99
C ARG A 322 1.43 6.62 6.29
N LYS A 323 0.16 6.64 6.69
CA LYS A 323 -0.78 7.68 6.29
C LYS A 323 -0.58 8.89 7.20
N GLU A 324 0.34 9.72 6.84
CA GLU A 324 0.94 10.87 7.54
C GLU A 324 -0.03 12.04 7.79
N PHE A 325 -1.30 11.72 8.10
CA PHE A 325 -2.35 12.67 8.45
C PHE A 325 -2.66 12.60 9.94
N PHE A 326 -2.73 13.77 10.56
CA PHE A 326 -2.88 13.93 11.99
C PHE A 326 -4.03 14.90 12.31
N ASN A 327 -4.86 14.56 13.29
CA ASN A 327 -5.93 15.44 13.78
C ASN A 327 -5.41 16.25 14.96
N LEU A 328 -4.98 17.48 14.68
CA LEU A 328 -4.25 18.37 15.60
C LEU A 328 -4.63 19.83 15.35
N ASN A 329 -4.23 20.70 16.27
CA ASN A 329 -4.23 22.13 16.01
C ASN A 329 -2.85 22.55 15.41
N VAL A 330 -2.85 23.44 14.43
CA VAL A 330 -1.61 23.96 13.83
C VAL A 330 -0.68 24.58 14.87
N ALA A 331 -1.21 25.17 15.94
CA ALA A 331 -0.43 25.73 17.06
C ALA A 331 0.37 24.65 17.81
N GLU A 332 -0.17 23.43 17.95
CA GLU A 332 0.51 22.31 18.58
C GLU A 332 1.67 21.82 17.71
N ILE A 333 1.47 21.78 16.38
CA ILE A 333 2.53 21.43 15.44
C ILE A 333 3.65 22.47 15.49
N ARG A 334 3.29 23.75 15.47
CA ARG A 334 4.25 24.85 15.61
C ARG A 334 5.07 24.72 16.89
N GLN A 335 4.44 24.54 18.02
CA GLN A 335 5.12 24.37 19.32
C GLN A 335 6.06 23.15 19.31
N ALA A 336 5.66 22.07 18.66
CA ALA A 336 6.51 20.88 18.51
C ALA A 336 7.77 21.15 17.69
N VAL A 337 7.64 21.92 16.62
CA VAL A 337 8.76 22.32 15.75
C VAL A 337 9.69 23.29 16.46
N GLU A 338 9.16 24.28 17.19
CA GLU A 338 9.94 25.21 18.01
C GLU A 338 10.76 24.48 19.09
N GLN A 339 10.21 23.43 19.70
CA GLN A 339 10.93 22.59 20.66
C GLN A 339 12.08 21.78 20.06
N GLN A 340 12.10 21.59 18.74
CA GLN A 340 13.24 21.02 18.01
C GLN A 340 14.32 22.08 17.67
N GLY A 341 14.19 23.30 18.19
CA GLY A 341 15.16 24.38 18.01
C GLY A 341 14.96 25.20 16.74
N MET A 342 13.84 25.05 16.05
CA MET A 342 13.54 25.75 14.79
C MET A 342 12.57 26.91 15.05
N ASN A 343 13.10 28.11 15.29
CA ASN A 343 12.30 29.25 15.72
C ASN A 343 11.99 30.28 14.61
N GLU A 344 12.76 30.28 13.51
CA GLU A 344 12.61 31.24 12.40
C GLU A 344 11.83 30.64 11.22
N ILE A 345 10.58 30.23 11.45
CA ILE A 345 9.74 29.65 10.43
C ILE A 345 8.51 30.52 10.24
N HIS A 346 8.17 30.77 8.97
CA HIS A 346 6.90 31.41 8.63
C HIS A 346 5.75 30.41 8.76
N TRP A 347 4.73 30.78 9.53
CA TRP A 347 3.54 29.96 9.76
C TRP A 347 2.26 30.65 9.27
N THR A 348 1.50 29.95 8.44
CA THR A 348 0.15 30.34 8.06
C THR A 348 -0.84 29.61 8.99
N MET A 349 -1.40 30.35 9.96
CA MET A 349 -2.23 29.78 11.03
C MET A 349 -3.66 29.38 10.59
N LYS A 350 -4.13 29.93 9.48
CA LYS A 350 -5.46 29.62 8.91
C LYS A 350 -5.30 29.13 7.49
N ALA A 351 -5.99 28.04 7.16
CA ALA A 351 -6.13 27.60 5.78
C ALA A 351 -6.99 28.61 5.00
N GLU A 352 -6.55 29.00 3.82
CA GLU A 352 -7.31 29.85 2.91
C GLU A 352 -8.49 29.08 2.31
N ALA A 353 -8.25 27.82 1.94
CA ALA A 353 -9.21 26.89 1.35
C ALA A 353 -10.06 27.58 0.24
N ALA A 354 -9.38 28.35 -0.64
CA ALA A 354 -10.01 29.24 -1.60
C ALA A 354 -10.98 28.48 -2.51
N GLU A 355 -10.55 27.43 -3.18
CA GLU A 355 -11.37 26.61 -4.08
C GLU A 355 -12.56 25.96 -3.36
N TYR A 356 -12.36 25.49 -2.13
CA TYR A 356 -13.44 24.88 -1.34
C TYR A 356 -14.50 25.89 -0.92
N ARG A 357 -14.10 27.12 -0.63
CA ARG A 357 -15.05 28.20 -0.23
C ARG A 357 -15.79 28.82 -1.41
N GLU A 358 -15.24 28.71 -2.63
CA GLU A 358 -15.86 29.17 -3.85
C GLU A 358 -16.80 28.12 -4.47
N SER A 359 -16.64 26.83 -4.16
CA SER A 359 -17.48 25.73 -4.62
C SER A 359 -18.76 25.57 -3.80
#